data_397c57b7b0686ff98903ee059c7aeef4
#
_entry.id   397c57b7b0686ff98903ee059c7aeef4
#
_cell.length_a   1.000
_cell.length_b   1.000
_cell.length_c   1.000
_cell.angle_alpha   90.00
_cell.angle_beta   90.00
_cell.angle_gamma   90.00
#
_symmetry.space_group_name_H-M   'P 1'
#
loop_
_entity.id
_entity.type
_entity.pdbx_description
1 polymer ?
#
loop_
_entity_poly.entity_id
_entity_poly.type
_entity_poly.pdbx_seq_one_letter_code
_entity_poly.pdbx_strand_id
1 'polypeptide(L)'
;MRKLQEIFRTSFPVRVSVWVVLTAAFIFLAAQLYVSYVSRKSVWNEAVQRATQVLENSELRLTRILDDVEQTADNVEWLVYRHLDSPDTLFEYTRNALQGNSDLIGCAIAFEPYYFENQEYFSAYSSNTDGVIETSQEGDEDYQYFYLDWYLMNR
;
A
#
# COMPACT_ATOMS: atom_id res chain seq x y z
N MET A 1 -54.88 17.15 -36.24
CA MET A 1 -54.53 18.31 -35.42
C MET A 1 -55.64 19.31 -35.17
N ARG A 2 -56.48 19.66 -36.14
CA ARG A 2 -57.61 20.60 -35.97
C ARG A 2 -58.65 20.16 -34.91
N LYS A 3 -59.02 18.87 -34.82
CA LYS A 3 -60.00 18.35 -33.84
C LYS A 3 -59.54 18.47 -32.37
N LEU A 4 -58.27 18.34 -32.10
CA LEU A 4 -57.69 18.55 -30.75
C LEU A 4 -57.78 20.03 -30.33
N GLN A 5 -57.56 20.96 -31.25
CA GLN A 5 -57.70 22.40 -30.96
C GLN A 5 -59.12 22.84 -30.65
N GLU A 6 -60.16 22.22 -31.29
CA GLU A 6 -61.52 22.52 -30.96
C GLU A 6 -61.99 21.99 -29.62
N ILE A 7 -61.54 20.81 -29.18
CA ILE A 7 -61.83 20.25 -27.84
C ILE A 7 -61.24 21.13 -26.75
N PHE A 8 -60.04 21.65 -26.97
CA PHE A 8 -59.40 22.57 -26.03
C PHE A 8 -60.09 23.91 -25.90
N ARG A 9 -60.88 24.32 -26.92
CA ARG A 9 -61.53 25.62 -26.94
C ARG A 9 -62.91 25.63 -26.27
N THR A 10 -63.58 24.46 -26.11
CA THR A 10 -64.98 24.37 -25.72
C THR A 10 -65.24 23.81 -24.32
N SER A 11 -64.34 23.19 -23.63
CA SER A 11 -64.62 22.62 -22.30
C SER A 11 -63.68 23.13 -21.21
N PHE A 12 -64.23 23.90 -20.29
CA PHE A 12 -63.57 24.39 -19.08
C PHE A 12 -62.88 23.26 -18.29
N PRO A 13 -63.49 22.08 -18.05
CA PRO A 13 -62.85 20.98 -17.30
C PRO A 13 -61.62 20.43 -17.99
N VAL A 14 -61.54 20.37 -19.32
CA VAL A 14 -60.35 19.89 -20.04
C VAL A 14 -59.15 20.84 -19.85
N ARG A 15 -59.36 22.14 -19.84
CA ARG A 15 -58.29 23.13 -19.57
C ARG A 15 -57.73 22.97 -18.18
N VAL A 16 -58.59 22.83 -17.18
CA VAL A 16 -58.18 22.64 -15.80
C VAL A 16 -57.36 21.35 -15.63
N SER A 17 -57.84 20.24 -16.22
CA SER A 17 -57.09 18.98 -16.16
C SER A 17 -55.72 19.06 -16.81
N VAL A 18 -55.59 19.75 -17.95
CA VAL A 18 -54.28 19.93 -18.61
C VAL A 18 -53.32 20.76 -17.74
N TRP A 19 -53.81 21.84 -17.14
CA TRP A 19 -53.01 22.66 -16.25
C TRP A 19 -52.53 21.87 -15.00
N VAL A 20 -53.41 21.06 -14.40
CA VAL A 20 -53.08 20.22 -13.27
C VAL A 20 -51.99 19.19 -13.63
N VAL A 21 -52.13 18.54 -14.79
CA VAL A 21 -51.14 17.57 -15.28
C VAL A 21 -49.80 18.25 -15.57
N LEU A 22 -49.81 19.42 -16.20
CA LEU A 22 -48.57 20.17 -16.49
C LEU A 22 -47.85 20.63 -15.21
N THR A 23 -48.60 21.14 -14.23
CA THR A 23 -48.01 21.54 -12.96
C THR A 23 -47.44 20.33 -12.17
N ALA A 24 -48.18 19.21 -12.15
CA ALA A 24 -47.68 17.97 -11.54
C ALA A 24 -46.41 17.44 -12.22
N ALA A 25 -46.38 17.43 -13.56
CA ALA A 25 -45.21 17.04 -14.33
C ALA A 25 -44.03 17.95 -14.09
N PHE A 26 -44.24 19.25 -14.02
CA PHE A 26 -43.17 20.22 -13.68
C PHE A 26 -42.59 20.00 -12.29
N ILE A 27 -43.44 19.83 -11.27
CA ILE A 27 -43.00 19.53 -9.89
C ILE A 27 -42.19 18.22 -9.86
N PHE A 28 -42.68 17.18 -10.56
CA PHE A 28 -42.00 15.89 -10.62
C PHE A 28 -40.61 16.01 -11.27
N LEU A 29 -40.50 16.72 -12.40
CA LEU A 29 -39.24 16.97 -13.08
C LEU A 29 -38.24 17.74 -12.17
N ALA A 30 -38.75 18.79 -11.52
CA ALA A 30 -37.90 19.57 -10.59
C ALA A 30 -37.40 18.71 -9.42
N ALA A 31 -38.26 17.87 -8.86
CA ALA A 31 -37.86 16.92 -7.81
C ALA A 31 -36.84 15.91 -8.29
N GLN A 32 -37.02 15.34 -9.49
CA GLN A 32 -36.06 14.39 -10.08
C GLN A 32 -34.69 15.03 -10.35
N LEU A 33 -34.67 16.25 -10.87
CA LEU A 33 -33.41 16.98 -11.10
C LEU A 33 -32.70 17.27 -9.79
N TYR A 34 -33.42 17.71 -8.74
CA TYR A 34 -32.88 17.96 -7.42
C TYR A 34 -32.27 16.69 -6.80
N VAL A 35 -33.03 15.58 -6.78
CA VAL A 35 -32.55 14.30 -6.24
C VAL A 35 -31.32 13.80 -7.02
N SER A 36 -31.34 13.89 -8.35
CA SER A 36 -30.20 13.49 -9.18
C SER A 36 -28.94 14.33 -8.88
N TYR A 37 -29.09 15.63 -8.70
CA TYR A 37 -27.99 16.53 -8.36
C TYR A 37 -27.38 16.20 -6.99
N VAL A 38 -28.24 16.06 -5.97
CA VAL A 38 -27.78 15.74 -4.58
C VAL A 38 -27.13 14.36 -4.52
N SER A 39 -27.74 13.36 -5.19
CA SER A 39 -27.22 12.00 -5.24
C SER A 39 -25.81 11.95 -5.88
N ARG A 40 -25.64 12.61 -7.03
CA ARG A 40 -24.32 12.67 -7.70
C ARG A 40 -23.25 13.31 -6.82
N LYS A 41 -23.58 14.40 -6.15
CA LYS A 41 -22.66 15.08 -5.24
C LYS A 41 -22.28 14.21 -4.04
N SER A 42 -23.25 13.50 -3.47
CA SER A 42 -23.03 12.59 -2.35
C SER A 42 -22.13 11.43 -2.73
N VAL A 43 -22.41 10.77 -3.86
CA VAL A 43 -21.60 9.66 -4.38
C VAL A 43 -20.15 10.09 -4.67
N TRP A 44 -19.98 11.28 -5.26
CA TRP A 44 -18.66 11.82 -5.52
C TRP A 44 -17.87 12.07 -4.24
N ASN A 45 -18.48 12.72 -3.25
CA ASN A 45 -17.83 12.99 -1.96
C ASN A 45 -17.47 11.70 -1.23
N GLU A 46 -18.36 10.71 -1.25
CA GLU A 46 -18.10 9.39 -0.64
C GLU A 46 -16.96 8.67 -1.35
N ALA A 47 -16.90 8.71 -2.68
CA ALA A 47 -15.81 8.11 -3.44
C ALA A 47 -14.45 8.76 -3.12
N VAL A 48 -14.41 10.09 -3.04
CA VAL A 48 -13.19 10.83 -2.65
C VAL A 48 -12.77 10.49 -1.22
N GLN A 49 -13.70 10.47 -0.26
CA GLN A 49 -13.39 10.12 1.13
C GLN A 49 -12.84 8.68 1.24
N ARG A 50 -13.45 7.72 0.56
CA ARG A 50 -12.96 6.34 0.54
C ARG A 50 -11.56 6.24 -0.07
N ALA A 51 -11.30 6.94 -1.17
CA ALA A 51 -9.98 6.97 -1.78
C ALA A 51 -8.92 7.56 -0.83
N THR A 52 -9.24 8.66 -0.15
CA THR A 52 -8.34 9.27 0.84
C THR A 52 -8.07 8.32 2.01
N GLN A 53 -9.10 7.67 2.55
CA GLN A 53 -8.93 6.69 3.64
C GLN A 53 -8.06 5.49 3.23
N VAL A 54 -8.20 4.99 2.00
CA VAL A 54 -7.35 3.91 1.50
C VAL A 54 -5.90 4.35 1.39
N LEU A 55 -5.65 5.58 0.90
CA LEU A 55 -4.30 6.14 0.83
C LEU A 55 -3.65 6.31 2.20
N GLU A 56 -4.36 6.93 3.16
CA GLU A 56 -3.89 7.12 4.54
C GLU A 56 -3.58 5.77 5.21
N ASN A 57 -4.45 4.78 5.07
CA ASN A 57 -4.22 3.44 5.62
C ASN A 57 -3.03 2.74 4.96
N SER A 58 -2.82 2.96 3.66
CA SER A 58 -1.66 2.39 2.95
C SER A 58 -0.36 3.06 3.38
N GLU A 59 -0.36 4.39 3.56
CA GLU A 59 0.79 5.14 4.09
C GLU A 59 1.15 4.67 5.50
N LEU A 60 0.18 4.59 6.41
CA LEU A 60 0.40 4.11 7.77
C LEU A 60 0.94 2.66 7.82
N ARG A 61 0.47 1.82 6.90
CA ARG A 61 0.97 0.44 6.81
C ARG A 61 2.41 0.39 6.32
N LEU A 62 2.74 1.17 5.28
CA LEU A 62 4.11 1.24 4.77
C LEU A 62 5.07 1.80 5.82
N THR A 63 4.69 2.89 6.50
CA THR A 63 5.50 3.47 7.58
C THR A 63 5.75 2.45 8.68
N ARG A 64 4.74 1.70 9.10
CA ARG A 64 4.92 0.67 10.13
C ARG A 64 5.89 -0.44 9.69
N ILE A 65 5.77 -0.92 8.44
CA ILE A 65 6.70 -1.93 7.93
C ILE A 65 8.14 -1.39 7.92
N LEU A 66 8.35 -0.14 7.51
CA LEU A 66 9.67 0.47 7.51
C LEU A 66 10.23 0.63 8.93
N ASP A 67 9.42 1.10 9.87
CA ASP A 67 9.81 1.23 11.28
C ASP A 67 10.18 -0.13 11.89
N ASP A 68 9.42 -1.18 11.59
CA ASP A 68 9.69 -2.54 12.06
C ASP A 68 10.99 -3.11 11.45
N VAL A 69 11.29 -2.79 10.19
CA VAL A 69 12.55 -3.17 9.53
C VAL A 69 13.74 -2.42 10.14
N GLU A 70 13.62 -1.11 10.33
CA GLU A 70 14.64 -0.27 10.96
C GLU A 70 14.96 -0.76 12.38
N GLN A 71 13.93 -1.01 13.19
CA GLN A 71 14.12 -1.54 14.53
C GLN A 71 14.79 -2.93 14.53
N THR A 72 14.45 -3.77 13.56
CA THR A 72 15.08 -5.09 13.42
C THR A 72 16.56 -4.94 13.07
N ALA A 73 16.90 -4.02 12.15
CA ALA A 73 18.28 -3.74 11.77
C ALA A 73 19.11 -3.22 12.95
N ASP A 74 18.59 -2.26 13.72
CA ASP A 74 19.22 -1.71 14.92
C ASP A 74 19.51 -2.80 15.97
N ASN A 75 18.55 -3.70 16.19
CA ASN A 75 18.71 -4.82 17.11
C ASN A 75 19.81 -5.78 16.66
N VAL A 76 19.87 -6.09 15.36
CA VAL A 76 20.90 -6.95 14.77
C VAL A 76 22.26 -6.27 14.87
N GLU A 77 22.37 -4.99 14.52
CA GLU A 77 23.60 -4.21 14.62
C GLU A 77 24.18 -4.27 16.04
N TRP A 78 23.35 -4.02 17.06
CA TRP A 78 23.77 -4.07 18.46
C TRP A 78 24.26 -5.46 18.87
N LEU A 79 23.63 -6.55 18.38
CA LEU A 79 24.08 -7.92 18.64
C LEU A 79 25.41 -8.21 17.96
N VAL A 80 25.60 -7.75 16.72
CA VAL A 80 26.84 -7.91 15.95
C VAL A 80 28.01 -7.27 16.69
N TYR A 81 27.87 -6.02 17.13
CA TYR A 81 28.93 -5.33 17.85
C TYR A 81 29.38 -6.06 19.14
N ARG A 82 28.50 -6.84 19.74
CA ARG A 82 28.84 -7.61 20.97
C ARG A 82 29.53 -8.95 20.70
N HIS A 83 29.41 -9.48 19.49
CA HIS A 83 29.83 -10.85 19.15
C HIS A 83 30.68 -10.90 17.88
N LEU A 84 31.48 -9.83 17.66
CA LEU A 84 32.38 -9.76 16.50
C LEU A 84 33.43 -10.88 16.49
N ASP A 85 33.78 -11.44 17.68
CA ASP A 85 34.74 -12.53 17.83
C ASP A 85 34.18 -13.92 17.52
N SER A 86 32.87 -14.01 17.19
CA SER A 86 32.15 -15.27 16.99
C SER A 86 31.40 -15.30 15.67
N PRO A 87 32.07 -15.51 14.53
CA PRO A 87 31.44 -15.47 13.19
C PRO A 87 30.20 -16.38 13.04
N ASP A 88 30.25 -17.54 13.69
CA ASP A 88 29.15 -18.53 13.61
C ASP A 88 27.83 -18.01 14.18
N THR A 89 27.88 -17.11 15.17
CA THR A 89 26.67 -16.52 15.76
C THR A 89 25.98 -15.52 14.84
N LEU A 90 26.70 -14.96 13.87
CA LEU A 90 26.14 -14.00 12.91
C LEU A 90 25.07 -14.65 12.00
N PHE A 91 25.23 -15.92 11.69
CA PHE A 91 24.22 -16.69 10.95
C PHE A 91 22.94 -16.91 11.75
N GLU A 92 23.04 -17.04 13.07
CA GLU A 92 21.87 -17.12 13.94
C GLU A 92 21.14 -15.78 14.00
N TYR A 93 21.88 -14.66 14.00
CA TYR A 93 21.27 -13.32 14.05
C TYR A 93 20.49 -13.00 12.78
N THR A 94 21.03 -13.30 11.59
CA THR A 94 20.29 -13.12 10.33
C THR A 94 19.05 -14.00 10.29
N ARG A 95 19.14 -15.26 10.75
CA ARG A 95 17.98 -16.16 10.84
C ARG A 95 16.93 -15.66 11.81
N ASN A 96 17.34 -15.23 13.01
CA ASN A 96 16.41 -14.74 14.04
C ASN A 96 15.72 -13.44 13.61
N ALA A 97 16.40 -12.56 12.86
CA ALA A 97 15.78 -11.38 12.27
C ALA A 97 14.60 -11.73 11.40
N LEU A 98 14.75 -12.73 10.50
CA LEU A 98 13.67 -13.21 9.63
C LEU A 98 12.56 -13.96 10.39
N GLN A 99 12.91 -14.69 11.44
CA GLN A 99 11.90 -15.36 12.28
C GLN A 99 11.07 -14.36 13.08
N GLY A 100 11.67 -13.26 13.51
CA GLY A 100 11.02 -12.22 14.30
C GLY A 100 10.19 -11.25 13.47
N ASN A 101 10.47 -11.13 12.16
CA ASN A 101 9.81 -10.19 11.27
C ASN A 101 9.44 -10.84 9.94
N SER A 102 8.16 -11.16 9.76
CA SER A 102 7.63 -11.82 8.57
C SER A 102 7.62 -10.97 7.30
N ASP A 103 7.81 -9.65 7.45
CA ASP A 103 7.86 -8.72 6.31
C ASP A 103 9.26 -8.69 5.65
N LEU A 104 10.26 -9.30 6.31
CA LEU A 104 11.60 -9.45 5.77
C LEU A 104 11.71 -10.70 4.87
N ILE A 105 12.22 -10.50 3.66
CA ILE A 105 12.55 -11.56 2.70
C ILE A 105 14.02 -12.00 2.80
N GLY A 106 14.90 -11.15 3.33
CA GLY A 106 16.31 -11.45 3.50
C GLY A 106 16.97 -10.54 4.52
N CYS A 107 18.04 -11.05 5.14
CA CYS A 107 18.90 -10.31 6.05
C CYS A 107 20.34 -10.70 5.79
N ALA A 108 21.22 -9.71 5.65
CA ALA A 108 22.64 -9.90 5.44
C ALA A 108 23.44 -9.12 6.47
N ILE A 109 24.51 -9.73 6.99
CA ILE A 109 25.55 -9.09 7.78
C ILE A 109 26.86 -9.30 7.03
N ALA A 110 27.36 -8.25 6.40
CA ALA A 110 28.55 -8.32 5.56
C ALA A 110 29.68 -7.49 6.15
N PHE A 111 30.88 -8.02 6.07
CA PHE A 111 32.10 -7.40 6.59
C PHE A 111 33.01 -6.91 5.47
N GLU A 112 33.94 -6.03 5.81
CA GLU A 112 35.00 -5.62 4.91
C GLU A 112 35.88 -6.81 4.52
N PRO A 113 36.47 -6.80 3.31
CA PRO A 113 37.41 -7.84 2.90
C PRO A 113 38.51 -8.04 3.95
N TYR A 114 38.81 -9.30 4.27
CA TYR A 114 39.83 -9.70 5.23
C TYR A 114 39.58 -9.24 6.70
N TYR A 115 38.33 -8.88 7.04
CA TYR A 115 37.97 -8.57 8.44
C TYR A 115 38.24 -9.78 9.36
N PHE A 116 37.89 -10.98 8.94
CA PHE A 116 38.28 -12.21 9.58
C PHE A 116 39.57 -12.76 8.93
N GLU A 117 40.51 -13.25 9.77
CA GLU A 117 41.79 -13.74 9.29
C GLU A 117 41.64 -14.83 8.20
N ASN A 118 42.33 -14.66 7.07
CA ASN A 118 42.31 -15.56 5.92
C ASN A 118 40.96 -15.70 5.19
N GLN A 119 40.02 -14.82 5.42
CA GLN A 119 38.74 -14.76 4.68
C GLN A 119 38.63 -13.42 3.95
N GLU A 120 38.71 -13.47 2.62
CA GLU A 120 38.49 -12.27 1.81
C GLU A 120 37.01 -11.88 1.79
N TYR A 121 36.12 -12.86 1.78
CA TYR A 121 34.69 -12.66 1.74
C TYR A 121 34.04 -13.25 3.00
N PHE A 122 33.23 -12.44 3.68
CA PHE A 122 32.39 -12.94 4.74
C PHE A 122 31.11 -12.13 4.82
N SER A 123 30.00 -12.75 4.44
CA SER A 123 28.65 -12.23 4.62
C SER A 123 27.74 -13.35 5.09
N ALA A 124 27.22 -13.21 6.30
CA ALA A 124 26.16 -14.09 6.80
C ALA A 124 24.83 -13.64 6.19
N TYR A 125 24.21 -14.50 5.41
CA TYR A 125 22.93 -14.21 4.74
C TYR A 125 21.88 -15.23 5.13
N SER A 126 20.67 -14.76 5.37
CA SER A 126 19.47 -15.59 5.49
C SER A 126 18.40 -15.07 4.56
N SER A 127 17.69 -15.98 3.91
CA SER A 127 16.53 -15.68 3.06
C SER A 127 15.30 -16.45 3.54
N ASN A 128 14.13 -15.86 3.34
CA ASN A 128 12.83 -16.47 3.61
C ASN A 128 12.07 -16.63 2.29
N THR A 129 11.94 -17.86 1.85
CA THR A 129 11.18 -18.21 0.65
C THR A 129 9.99 -19.07 1.08
N ASP A 130 8.78 -18.53 0.94
CA ASP A 130 7.52 -19.21 1.29
C ASP A 130 7.50 -19.79 2.72
N GLY A 131 8.13 -19.10 3.68
CA GLY A 131 8.18 -19.50 5.08
C GLY A 131 9.31 -20.46 5.42
N VAL A 132 10.15 -20.82 4.45
CA VAL A 132 11.38 -21.61 4.67
C VAL A 132 12.57 -20.65 4.75
N ILE A 133 13.24 -20.65 5.90
CA ILE A 133 14.42 -19.81 6.12
C ILE A 133 15.67 -20.64 5.85
N GLU A 134 16.41 -20.23 4.83
CA GLU A 134 17.70 -20.77 4.47
C GLU A 134 18.80 -19.78 4.88
N THR A 135 19.93 -20.32 5.36
CA THR A 135 21.06 -19.50 5.81
C THR A 135 22.31 -19.99 5.11
N SER A 136 23.06 -19.05 4.53
CA SER A 136 24.28 -19.32 3.77
C SER A 136 25.35 -18.25 4.06
N GLN A 137 26.58 -18.58 3.73
CA GLN A 137 27.64 -17.58 3.57
C GLN A 137 27.61 -17.09 2.12
N GLU A 138 27.57 -15.79 1.93
CA GLU A 138 27.64 -15.16 0.63
C GLU A 138 28.98 -14.45 0.44
N GLY A 139 29.40 -14.36 -0.83
CA GLY A 139 30.64 -13.72 -1.24
C GLY A 139 31.69 -14.73 -1.68
N ASP A 140 32.11 -14.57 -2.94
CA ASP A 140 33.16 -15.30 -3.61
C ASP A 140 33.75 -14.44 -4.73
N GLU A 141 34.64 -15.05 -5.57
CA GLU A 141 35.25 -14.34 -6.71
C GLU A 141 34.24 -13.89 -7.76
N ASP A 142 33.11 -14.57 -7.90
CA ASP A 142 32.04 -14.26 -8.84
C ASP A 142 31.02 -13.26 -8.22
N TYR A 143 30.89 -13.25 -6.89
CA TYR A 143 29.98 -12.37 -6.14
C TYR A 143 30.72 -11.54 -5.09
N GLN A 144 31.35 -10.47 -5.56
CA GLN A 144 32.10 -9.52 -4.72
C GLN A 144 31.15 -8.45 -4.17
N TYR A 145 30.43 -8.77 -3.11
CA TYR A 145 29.36 -7.93 -2.53
C TYR A 145 29.80 -6.52 -2.15
N PHE A 146 31.08 -6.33 -1.78
CA PHE A 146 31.63 -5.04 -1.35
C PHE A 146 31.75 -3.99 -2.48
N TYR A 147 31.51 -4.37 -3.75
CA TYR A 147 31.36 -3.45 -4.88
C TYR A 147 29.90 -3.14 -5.21
N LEU A 148 28.93 -3.77 -4.52
CA LEU A 148 27.51 -3.58 -4.80
C LEU A 148 26.92 -2.39 -4.03
N ASP A 149 25.94 -1.74 -4.66
CA ASP A 149 25.32 -0.52 -4.12
C ASP A 149 24.75 -0.71 -2.72
N TRP A 150 24.13 -1.86 -2.44
CA TRP A 150 23.55 -2.13 -1.14
C TRP A 150 24.60 -2.16 0.01
N TYR A 151 25.83 -2.59 -0.29
CA TYR A 151 26.92 -2.57 0.69
C TYR A 151 27.51 -1.16 0.80
N LEU A 152 27.77 -0.49 -0.35
CA LEU A 152 28.42 0.83 -0.37
C LEU A 152 27.57 1.93 0.24
N MET A 153 26.24 1.81 0.18
CA MET A 153 25.31 2.81 0.73
C MET A 153 25.19 2.73 2.26
N ASN A 154 25.55 1.57 2.86
CA ASN A 154 25.41 1.32 4.31
C ASN A 154 26.76 1.30 5.05
N ARG A 155 27.83 1.74 4.39
CA ARG A 155 29.18 1.79 4.95
C ARG A 155 29.50 3.05 5.74
#